data_4455ccde8e3c891607521703e1a049ae
#
_entry.id   4455ccde8e3c891607521703e1a049ae
#
_cell.length_a   1.000
_cell.length_b   1.000
_cell.length_c   1.000
_cell.angle_alpha   90.00
_cell.angle_beta   90.00
_cell.angle_gamma   90.00
#
_symmetry.space_group_name_H-M   'P 1'
#
loop_
_entity.id
_entity.type
_entity.pdbx_description
1 polymer ?
#
loop_
_entity_poly.entity_id
_entity_poly.type
_entity_poly.pdbx_seq_one_letter_code
_entity_poly.pdbx_strand_id
1 'polypeptide(L)'
;MAGKIAVRFYGLMRLRLRTAAIEISGDGLTILALLRLEEEKTGQSFLDELLDKDKGLLVGTIILINGENVRLGRGLETRVKAGDDIALFSPAGGG
;
A
#
# COMPACT_ATOMS: atom_id res chain seq x y z
N MET A 1 20.31 -11.58 -5.19
CA MET A 1 19.83 -10.32 -5.70
C MET A 1 18.42 -10.07 -5.18
N ALA A 2 18.21 -8.95 -4.52
CA ALA A 2 16.89 -8.64 -4.00
C ALA A 2 15.97 -8.24 -5.14
N GLY A 3 14.82 -8.89 -5.25
CA GLY A 3 13.82 -8.50 -6.22
C GLY A 3 13.08 -7.26 -5.74
N LYS A 4 12.33 -6.66 -6.63
CA LYS A 4 11.52 -5.51 -6.30
C LYS A 4 10.14 -5.96 -5.86
N ILE A 5 9.50 -5.09 -5.09
CA ILE A 5 8.11 -5.27 -4.70
C ILE A 5 7.31 -4.32 -5.56
N ALA A 6 6.28 -4.85 -6.22
CA ALA A 6 5.43 -4.02 -7.06
C ALA A 6 4.27 -3.50 -6.21
N VAL A 7 4.04 -2.19 -6.24
CA VAL A 7 2.90 -1.58 -5.54
C VAL A 7 2.03 -0.91 -6.59
N ARG A 8 0.79 -1.36 -6.68
CA ARG A 8 -0.17 -0.88 -7.67
C ARG A 8 -1.27 -0.09 -7.02
N PHE A 9 -1.62 1.02 -7.66
CA PHE A 9 -2.70 1.89 -7.19
C PHE A 9 -3.92 1.71 -8.06
N TYR A 10 -5.09 1.66 -7.44
CA TYR A 10 -6.35 1.47 -8.15
C TYR A 10 -7.37 2.53 -7.76
N GLY A 11 -8.37 2.70 -8.62
CA GLY A 11 -9.47 3.61 -8.37
C GLY A 11 -9.05 5.07 -8.37
N LEU A 12 -9.69 5.87 -7.51
CA LEU A 12 -9.42 7.30 -7.46
C LEU A 12 -7.99 7.62 -7.07
N MET A 13 -7.39 6.78 -6.25
CA MET A 13 -6.00 6.95 -5.83
C MET A 13 -5.07 6.93 -7.05
N ARG A 14 -5.32 6.01 -7.97
CA ARG A 14 -4.52 5.92 -9.18
C ARG A 14 -4.61 7.20 -10.02
N LEU A 15 -5.81 7.75 -10.11
CA LEU A 15 -6.03 8.98 -10.88
C LEU A 15 -5.35 10.17 -10.22
N ARG A 16 -5.49 10.29 -8.91
CA ARG A 16 -4.91 11.40 -8.17
C ARG A 16 -3.38 11.38 -8.21
N LEU A 17 -2.80 10.22 -8.04
CA LEU A 17 -1.35 10.08 -8.03
C LEU A 17 -0.74 10.05 -9.42
N ARG A 18 -1.57 9.86 -10.43
CA ARG A 18 -1.13 9.78 -11.83
C ARG A 18 -0.11 8.66 -12.04
N THR A 19 -0.21 7.64 -11.22
CA THR A 19 0.71 6.51 -11.24
C THR A 19 -0.07 5.23 -11.07
N ALA A 20 0.17 4.26 -11.93
CA ALA A 20 -0.52 2.99 -11.84
C ALA A 20 0.24 2.00 -10.95
N ALA A 21 1.57 2.05 -11.00
CA ALA A 21 2.38 1.11 -10.26
C ALA A 21 3.78 1.67 -10.01
N ILE A 22 4.39 1.26 -8.91
CA ILE A 22 5.75 1.63 -8.56
C ILE A 22 6.46 0.37 -8.10
N GLU A 23 7.73 0.23 -8.49
CA GLU A 23 8.55 -0.87 -7.97
C GLU A 23 9.51 -0.32 -6.93
N ILE A 24 9.61 -1.01 -5.81
CA ILE A 24 10.40 -0.52 -4.69
C ILE A 24 11.07 -1.70 -3.97
N SER A 25 12.28 -1.47 -3.47
CA SER A 25 12.96 -2.46 -2.64
C SER A 25 12.51 -2.31 -1.21
N GLY A 26 12.13 -3.40 -0.57
CA GLY A 26 11.60 -3.32 0.79
C GLY A 26 11.46 -4.67 1.46
N ASP A 27 12.27 -5.63 1.04
CA ASP A 27 12.21 -6.97 1.60
C ASP A 27 12.33 -6.93 3.13
N GLY A 28 11.37 -7.56 3.80
CA GLY A 28 11.35 -7.63 5.27
C GLY A 28 10.65 -6.48 5.96
N LEU A 29 10.30 -5.42 5.25
CA LEU A 29 9.56 -4.31 5.85
C LEU A 29 8.12 -4.70 6.11
N THR A 30 7.48 -3.99 7.06
CA THR A 30 6.04 -4.11 7.21
C THR A 30 5.38 -3.33 6.07
N ILE A 31 4.11 -3.63 5.79
CA ILE A 31 3.35 -2.88 4.79
C ILE A 31 3.39 -1.39 5.12
N LEU A 32 3.18 -1.03 6.39
CA LEU A 32 3.20 0.37 6.78
C LEU A 32 4.54 1.03 6.47
N ALA A 33 5.64 0.37 6.82
CA ALA A 33 6.97 0.92 6.56
C ALA A 33 7.23 1.05 5.07
N LEU A 34 6.78 0.07 4.28
CA LEU A 34 6.94 0.10 2.84
C LEU A 34 6.19 1.29 2.22
N LEU A 35 4.95 1.51 2.65
CA LEU A 35 4.15 2.60 2.11
C LEU A 35 4.70 3.97 2.51
N ARG A 36 5.26 4.09 3.71
CA ARG A 36 5.94 5.32 4.11
C ARG A 36 7.15 5.60 3.25
N LEU A 37 7.92 4.55 2.96
CA LEU A 37 9.08 4.69 2.08
C LEU A 37 8.64 5.12 0.69
N GLU A 38 7.52 4.61 0.23
CA GLU A 38 7.01 4.97 -1.07
C GLU A 38 6.58 6.43 -1.12
N GLU A 39 5.95 6.94 -0.04
CA GLU A 39 5.62 8.36 0.04
C GLU A 39 6.87 9.22 -0.07
N GLU A 40 7.94 8.81 0.61
CA GLU A 40 9.21 9.54 0.53
C GLU A 40 9.75 9.55 -0.89
N LYS A 41 9.73 8.40 -1.55
CA LYS A 41 10.31 8.28 -2.88
C LYS A 41 9.52 9.03 -3.94
N THR A 42 8.21 9.06 -3.81
CA THR A 42 7.37 9.72 -4.80
C THR A 42 7.12 11.19 -4.50
N GLY A 43 7.34 11.59 -3.25
CA GLY A 43 7.02 12.95 -2.81
C GLY A 43 5.53 13.19 -2.71
N GLN A 44 4.72 12.14 -2.73
CA GLN A 44 3.27 12.26 -2.67
C GLN A 44 2.71 11.61 -1.41
N SER A 45 1.72 12.26 -0.79
CA SER A 45 1.07 11.72 0.39
C SER A 45 -0.16 10.93 -0.02
N PHE A 46 -0.28 9.72 0.48
CA PHE A 46 -1.46 8.90 0.22
C PHE A 46 -1.89 8.06 1.42
N LEU A 47 -1.00 7.88 2.40
CA LEU A 47 -1.31 7.05 3.56
C LEU A 47 -2.52 7.55 4.34
N ASP A 48 -2.70 8.86 4.40
CA ASP A 48 -3.83 9.44 5.14
C ASP A 48 -5.17 9.01 4.55
N GLU A 49 -5.21 8.62 3.30
CA GLU A 49 -6.43 8.14 2.67
C GLU A 49 -6.73 6.69 3.01
N LEU A 50 -5.74 5.99 3.53
CA LEU A 50 -5.86 4.56 3.83
C LEU A 50 -6.01 4.29 5.33
N LEU A 51 -5.65 5.27 6.16
CA LEU A 51 -5.60 5.10 7.60
C LEU A 51 -6.64 5.95 8.31
N ASP A 52 -7.13 5.45 9.44
CA ASP A 52 -8.03 6.22 10.29
C ASP A 52 -7.21 7.09 11.24
N LYS A 53 -7.89 7.83 12.11
CA LYS A 53 -7.22 8.75 13.04
C LYS A 53 -6.31 8.03 14.04
N ASP A 54 -6.56 6.76 14.27
CA ASP A 54 -5.75 5.95 15.19
C ASP A 54 -4.64 5.21 14.47
N LYS A 55 -4.43 5.54 13.19
CA LYS A 55 -3.39 4.94 12.34
C LYS A 55 -3.62 3.48 12.01
N GLY A 56 -4.86 3.01 12.19
CA GLY A 56 -5.26 1.69 11.71
C GLY A 56 -5.81 1.81 10.29
N LEU A 57 -6.15 0.68 9.69
CA LEU A 57 -6.74 0.69 8.36
C LEU A 57 -8.15 1.28 8.39
N LEU A 58 -8.36 2.29 7.58
CA LEU A 58 -9.67 2.90 7.45
C LEU A 58 -10.65 1.87 6.88
N VAL A 59 -11.90 1.91 7.38
CA VAL A 59 -12.94 1.05 6.85
C VAL A 59 -13.07 1.28 5.34
N GLY A 60 -13.05 0.22 4.56
CA GLY A 60 -13.11 0.33 3.12
C GLY A 60 -11.76 0.31 2.43
N THR A 61 -10.67 0.49 3.16
CA THR A 61 -9.34 0.36 2.60
C THR A 61 -9.06 -1.11 2.31
N ILE A 62 -8.58 -1.40 1.12
CA ILE A 62 -8.20 -2.75 0.74
C ILE A 62 -6.73 -2.76 0.35
N ILE A 63 -5.97 -3.62 1.00
CA ILE A 63 -4.57 -3.85 0.65
C ILE A 63 -4.42 -5.33 0.41
N LEU A 64 -4.05 -5.70 -0.81
CA LEU A 64 -3.84 -7.10 -1.15
C LEU A 64 -2.36 -7.35 -1.36
N ILE A 65 -1.87 -8.44 -0.80
CA ILE A 65 -0.51 -8.92 -1.07
C ILE A 65 -0.66 -10.23 -1.79
N ASN A 66 -0.25 -10.27 -3.05
CA ASN A 66 -0.40 -11.46 -3.89
C ASN A 66 -1.85 -11.95 -3.89
N GLY A 67 -2.80 -11.02 -3.89
CA GLY A 67 -4.21 -11.34 -3.92
C GLY A 67 -4.88 -11.59 -2.58
N GLU A 68 -4.12 -11.57 -1.49
CA GLU A 68 -4.68 -11.82 -0.16
C GLU A 68 -4.84 -10.52 0.63
N ASN A 69 -6.01 -10.32 1.20
CA ASN A 69 -6.30 -9.12 1.96
C ASN A 69 -5.58 -9.14 3.30
N VAL A 70 -4.78 -8.11 3.57
CA VAL A 70 -3.99 -8.05 4.81
C VAL A 70 -4.85 -8.02 6.07
N ARG A 71 -6.12 -7.61 5.97
CA ARG A 71 -7.02 -7.61 7.12
C ARG A 71 -7.25 -9.02 7.66
N LEU A 72 -7.07 -10.04 6.82
CA LEU A 72 -7.25 -11.43 7.24
C LEU A 72 -6.03 -11.96 7.97
N GLY A 73 -4.96 -11.18 8.00
CA GLY A 73 -3.73 -11.54 8.66
C GLY A 73 -3.31 -10.46 9.65
N ARG A 74 -2.12 -9.93 9.47
CA ARG A 74 -1.54 -8.96 10.41
C ARG A 74 -1.79 -7.50 10.05
N GLY A 75 -2.65 -7.24 9.08
CA GLY A 75 -2.94 -5.86 8.70
C GLY A 75 -1.68 -5.12 8.28
N LEU A 76 -1.50 -3.91 8.80
CA LEU A 76 -0.34 -3.07 8.46
C LEU A 76 0.98 -3.63 8.95
N GLU A 77 0.97 -4.59 9.86
CA GLU A 77 2.19 -5.21 10.36
C GLU A 77 2.61 -6.43 9.53
N THR A 78 1.86 -6.74 8.48
CA THR A 78 2.22 -7.80 7.56
C THR A 78 3.55 -7.45 6.90
N ARG A 79 4.46 -8.40 6.86
CA ARG A 79 5.76 -8.17 6.25
C ARG A 79 5.74 -8.56 4.79
N VAL A 80 6.48 -7.79 4.00
CA VAL A 80 6.58 -8.03 2.56
C VAL A 80 7.92 -8.67 2.22
N LYS A 81 7.97 -9.30 1.07
CA LYS A 81 9.16 -9.97 0.56
C LYS A 81 9.42 -9.56 -0.88
N ALA A 82 10.67 -9.69 -1.29
CA ALA A 82 11.02 -9.47 -2.67
C ALA A 82 10.12 -10.32 -3.58
N GLY A 83 9.60 -9.71 -4.62
CA GLY A 83 8.70 -10.37 -5.56
C GLY A 83 7.23 -10.24 -5.23
N ASP A 84 6.88 -9.71 -4.06
CA ASP A 84 5.46 -9.52 -3.71
C ASP A 84 4.81 -8.48 -4.60
N ASP A 85 3.52 -8.68 -4.86
CA ASP A 85 2.69 -7.78 -5.65
C ASP A 85 1.61 -7.21 -4.73
N ILE A 86 1.65 -5.91 -4.52
CA ILE A 86 0.75 -5.23 -3.59
C ILE A 86 -0.24 -4.37 -4.35
N ALA A 87 -1.51 -4.51 -4.03
CA ALA A 87 -2.57 -3.71 -4.65
C ALA A 87 -3.24 -2.86 -3.58
N LEU A 88 -3.35 -1.57 -3.84
CA LEU A 88 -3.94 -0.61 -2.90
C LEU A 88 -5.22 -0.02 -3.46
N PHE A 89 -6.28 -0.07 -2.66
CA PHE A 89 -7.57 0.52 -3.00
C PHE A 89 -7.99 1.40 -1.83
N SER A 90 -8.15 2.70 -2.08
CA SER A 90 -8.69 3.59 -1.05
C SER A 90 -10.20 3.41 -0.99
N PRO A 91 -10.84 3.80 0.13
CA PRO A 91 -12.30 3.69 0.24
C PRO A 91 -12.99 4.43 -0.89
N ALA A 92 -13.91 3.74 -1.54
CA ALA A 92 -14.65 4.33 -2.64
C ALA A 92 -15.57 5.43 -2.13
N GLY A 93 -15.73 6.45 -2.98
CA GLY A 93 -16.61 7.52 -2.61
C GLY A 93 -16.01 8.47 -1.61
N GLY A 94 -14.76 8.23 -1.27
CA GLY A 94 -13.93 9.11 -0.48
C GLY A 94 -14.73 9.94 0.48
N GLY A 95 -15.81 9.51 0.51
CA GLY A 95 -16.78 10.28 1.23
C GLY A 95 -16.17 11.15 2.13
#